data_d53fff3749d94782a9e566c489d3ede4
#
_entry.id   d53fff3749d94782a9e566c489d3ede4
#
_cell.length_a   1.000
_cell.length_b   1.000
_cell.length_c   1.000
_cell.angle_alpha   90.00
_cell.angle_beta   90.00
_cell.angle_gamma   90.00
#
_symmetry.space_group_name_H-M   'P 1'
#
loop_
_entity.id
_entity.type
_entity.pdbx_description
1 polymer ?
#
loop_
_entity_poly.entity_id
_entity_poly.type
_entity_poly.pdbx_seq_one_letter_code
_entity_poly.pdbx_strand_id
1 'polypeptide(L)'
;MSTKQLILFYLLCICLTGCSLIPGELKTAEDLINNQPDSALQILRNIPPNKKRSGASRALYGLLMTETLDKKKLPLKPDSLLDFSIAYYEEHPDKNRLATCYLYKGRAYKYNFQYEDATTCYLKAEDAVTDSENYLLLGKINSDIADIYLYQREYKKARQKYSEAYRYYCKAKSDKLAFSALISIGKSYNQAKSYKKALPYFQKVCNECSDSTIKVLAIQYIGINYYNSNQLDSALFYLRKVIKYPAVNYNRAIRHYYIADVFMDLNQVDSAYYYAKNAFNYEPDIRTQRECYRILVNAANAKGNIADLQKYMSSYQDCSDSIQKIDAQTKGSILETIHASKKEVFRNEQKVWHLRGLILLVLISSSMLGIFLIRRSRKERMQIQEVHTEEKVGIRKKVILDKRTVLQQKIEEIKTEQIHERKMVNVQEREAQIRKIYEDLLHINDQAFFFSEMDIVLNGMITKLRNRYSGIKPKELIWCCLYLLKIPSHDMLILLDYKSHNSLKMLKSRLSDKFELDNAALLGNFLRNILYED
;
A
#
# COMPACT_ATOMS: atom_id res chain seq x y z
N MET A 1 -40.06 3.00 44.00
CA MET A 1 -40.36 2.75 42.57
C MET A 1 -41.70 2.00 42.49
N SER A 2 -42.66 2.49 41.70
CA SER A 2 -43.91 1.78 41.52
C SER A 2 -43.71 0.50 40.71
N THR A 3 -44.54 -0.52 40.93
CA THR A 3 -44.52 -1.79 40.19
C THR A 3 -44.52 -1.58 38.65
N LYS A 4 -45.17 -0.52 38.18
CA LYS A 4 -45.13 -0.11 36.75
C LYS A 4 -43.74 0.36 36.29
N GLN A 5 -43.00 1.07 37.14
CA GLN A 5 -41.64 1.54 36.84
C GLN A 5 -40.65 0.35 36.84
N LEU A 6 -40.86 -0.62 37.72
CA LEU A 6 -40.06 -1.85 37.74
C LEU A 6 -40.29 -2.71 36.48
N ILE A 7 -41.54 -2.85 36.04
CA ILE A 7 -41.89 -3.58 34.81
C ILE A 7 -41.35 -2.85 33.59
N LEU A 8 -41.43 -1.50 33.55
CA LEU A 8 -40.85 -0.71 32.44
C LEU A 8 -39.33 -0.82 32.39
N PHE A 9 -38.69 -0.80 33.58
CA PHE A 9 -37.23 -0.99 33.69
C PHE A 9 -36.82 -2.42 33.27
N TYR A 10 -37.59 -3.45 33.64
CA TYR A 10 -37.36 -4.84 33.22
C TYR A 10 -37.59 -5.03 31.71
N LEU A 11 -38.62 -4.42 31.14
CA LEU A 11 -38.87 -4.37 29.71
C LEU A 11 -37.75 -3.59 28.97
N LEU A 12 -37.27 -2.48 29.53
CA LEU A 12 -36.13 -1.74 28.98
C LEU A 12 -34.84 -2.55 29.06
N CYS A 13 -34.60 -3.27 30.16
CA CYS A 13 -33.47 -4.21 30.28
C CYS A 13 -33.56 -5.39 29.29
N ILE A 14 -34.76 -5.93 29.06
CA ILE A 14 -34.98 -6.99 28.07
C ILE A 14 -34.77 -6.46 26.62
N CYS A 15 -35.17 -5.21 26.35
CA CYS A 15 -34.88 -4.55 25.08
C CYS A 15 -33.38 -4.21 24.90
N LEU A 16 -32.66 -3.92 25.98
CA LEU A 16 -31.22 -3.65 25.95
C LEU A 16 -30.36 -4.94 25.91
N THR A 17 -30.91 -6.09 26.33
CA THR A 17 -30.26 -7.40 26.21
C THR A 17 -30.57 -8.13 24.89
N GLY A 18 -31.10 -7.43 23.91
CA GLY A 18 -31.21 -7.88 22.52
C GLY A 18 -29.83 -8.06 21.85
N CYS A 19 -28.81 -8.47 22.61
CA CYS A 19 -27.62 -9.09 22.08
C CYS A 19 -28.06 -10.34 21.32
N SER A 20 -28.16 -10.27 20.00
CA SER A 20 -28.39 -11.43 19.14
C SER A 20 -27.26 -12.41 19.40
N LEU A 21 -27.51 -13.40 20.26
CA LEU A 21 -26.56 -14.47 20.56
C LEU A 21 -26.15 -15.11 19.22
N ILE A 22 -24.88 -14.92 18.85
CA ILE A 22 -24.31 -15.58 17.69
C ILE A 22 -24.40 -17.08 17.95
N PRO A 23 -25.02 -17.87 17.05
CA PRO A 23 -25.11 -19.31 17.19
C PRO A 23 -23.77 -19.98 17.45
N GLY A 24 -23.71 -20.94 18.35
CA GLY A 24 -22.49 -21.67 18.70
C GLY A 24 -21.81 -22.31 17.49
N GLU A 25 -22.60 -22.77 16.52
CA GLU A 25 -22.09 -23.36 15.28
C GLU A 25 -21.26 -22.35 14.44
N LEU A 26 -21.63 -21.06 14.43
CA LEU A 26 -20.83 -20.04 13.74
C LEU A 26 -19.49 -19.81 14.44
N LYS A 27 -19.48 -19.80 15.77
CA LYS A 27 -18.22 -19.69 16.54
C LYS A 27 -17.33 -20.91 16.31
N THR A 28 -17.90 -22.12 16.37
CA THR A 28 -17.17 -23.35 16.09
C THR A 28 -16.61 -23.35 14.67
N ALA A 29 -17.36 -22.89 13.68
CA ALA A 29 -16.87 -22.76 12.32
C ALA A 29 -15.72 -21.75 12.22
N GLU A 30 -15.83 -20.60 12.88
CA GLU A 30 -14.78 -19.56 12.94
C GLU A 30 -13.46 -20.13 13.49
N ASP A 31 -13.50 -20.91 14.57
CA ASP A 31 -12.33 -21.55 15.18
C ASP A 31 -11.68 -22.61 14.26
N LEU A 32 -12.50 -23.33 13.48
CA LEU A 32 -12.04 -24.41 12.63
C LEU A 32 -11.51 -23.97 11.26
N ILE A 33 -11.89 -22.79 10.76
CA ILE A 33 -11.54 -22.33 9.40
C ILE A 33 -10.04 -22.43 9.12
N ASN A 34 -9.19 -22.14 10.10
CA ASN A 34 -7.75 -22.13 9.90
C ASN A 34 -7.13 -23.53 9.83
N ASN A 35 -7.61 -24.45 10.65
CA ASN A 35 -6.99 -25.75 10.87
C ASN A 35 -7.75 -26.88 10.18
N GLN A 36 -9.08 -26.79 10.07
CA GLN A 36 -9.96 -27.80 9.52
C GLN A 36 -11.05 -27.17 8.63
N PRO A 37 -10.68 -26.59 7.47
CA PRO A 37 -11.64 -25.88 6.60
C PRO A 37 -12.75 -26.79 6.04
N ASP A 38 -12.51 -28.09 5.92
CA ASP A 38 -13.54 -29.05 5.51
C ASP A 38 -14.65 -29.17 6.54
N SER A 39 -14.28 -29.33 7.81
CA SER A 39 -15.22 -29.39 8.93
C SER A 39 -15.97 -28.06 9.09
N ALA A 40 -15.27 -26.92 8.96
CA ALA A 40 -15.90 -25.60 8.97
C ALA A 40 -16.96 -25.46 7.86
N LEU A 41 -16.65 -25.89 6.63
CA LEU A 41 -17.57 -25.83 5.49
C LEU A 41 -18.80 -26.72 5.74
N GLN A 42 -18.62 -27.92 6.30
CA GLN A 42 -19.71 -28.81 6.63
C GLN A 42 -20.64 -28.21 7.68
N ILE A 43 -20.09 -27.63 8.75
CA ILE A 43 -20.87 -26.94 9.77
C ILE A 43 -21.64 -25.78 9.14
N LEU A 44 -20.98 -24.90 8.37
CA LEU A 44 -21.63 -23.75 7.76
C LEU A 44 -22.78 -24.13 6.81
N ARG A 45 -22.61 -25.19 6.03
CA ARG A 45 -23.68 -25.69 5.12
C ARG A 45 -24.88 -26.20 5.88
N ASN A 46 -24.67 -26.81 7.05
CA ASN A 46 -25.70 -27.43 7.86
C ASN A 46 -26.41 -26.46 8.82
N ILE A 47 -25.98 -25.18 8.92
CA ILE A 47 -26.68 -24.19 9.76
C ILE A 47 -28.09 -23.93 9.21
N PRO A 48 -29.13 -24.18 10.00
CA PRO A 48 -30.50 -24.01 9.54
C PRO A 48 -30.86 -22.53 9.35
N PRO A 49 -31.80 -22.20 8.43
CA PRO A 49 -32.14 -20.80 8.09
C PRO A 49 -32.61 -19.97 9.28
N ASN A 50 -33.28 -20.56 10.26
CA ASN A 50 -33.76 -19.85 11.46
C ASN A 50 -32.60 -19.33 12.33
N LYS A 51 -31.45 -20.00 12.37
CA LYS A 51 -30.25 -19.57 13.08
C LYS A 51 -29.47 -18.46 12.36
N LYS A 52 -29.81 -18.12 11.10
CA LYS A 52 -29.25 -17.06 10.30
C LYS A 52 -30.15 -15.83 10.21
N ARG A 53 -31.21 -15.72 10.99
CA ARG A 53 -32.21 -14.65 10.89
C ARG A 53 -31.71 -13.29 11.44
N SER A 54 -30.90 -13.31 12.49
CA SER A 54 -30.37 -12.04 13.02
C SER A 54 -29.34 -11.44 12.06
N GLY A 55 -29.29 -10.11 11.96
CA GLY A 55 -28.34 -9.40 11.12
C GLY A 55 -26.88 -9.80 11.40
N ALA A 56 -26.52 -9.89 12.70
CA ALA A 56 -25.20 -10.30 13.14
C ALA A 56 -24.85 -11.73 12.68
N SER A 57 -25.76 -12.68 12.88
CA SER A 57 -25.52 -14.08 12.47
C SER A 57 -25.45 -14.24 10.97
N ARG A 58 -26.28 -13.51 10.21
CA ARG A 58 -26.25 -13.52 8.75
C ARG A 58 -24.96 -12.91 8.21
N ALA A 59 -24.52 -11.78 8.77
CA ALA A 59 -23.29 -11.12 8.38
C ALA A 59 -22.06 -11.99 8.67
N LEU A 60 -21.99 -12.59 9.87
CA LEU A 60 -20.91 -13.50 10.22
C LEU A 60 -20.91 -14.75 9.33
N TYR A 61 -22.08 -15.34 9.08
CA TYR A 61 -22.21 -16.48 8.19
C TYR A 61 -21.67 -16.19 6.79
N GLY A 62 -22.02 -15.04 6.20
CA GLY A 62 -21.54 -14.63 4.88
C GLY A 62 -20.02 -14.53 4.81
N LEU A 63 -19.43 -13.90 5.83
CA LEU A 63 -17.99 -13.77 5.97
C LEU A 63 -17.30 -15.13 6.08
N LEU A 64 -17.72 -15.97 7.05
CA LEU A 64 -17.11 -17.27 7.33
C LEU A 64 -17.26 -18.24 6.14
N MET A 65 -18.42 -18.23 5.47
CA MET A 65 -18.63 -19.05 4.27
C MET A 65 -17.64 -18.68 3.17
N THR A 66 -17.49 -17.38 2.88
CA THR A 66 -16.57 -16.92 1.83
C THR A 66 -15.12 -17.20 2.20
N GLU A 67 -14.72 -16.95 3.45
CA GLU A 67 -13.38 -17.29 3.94
C GLU A 67 -13.08 -18.78 3.81
N THR A 68 -14.04 -19.64 4.17
CA THR A 68 -13.88 -21.09 4.07
C THR A 68 -13.75 -21.56 2.62
N LEU A 69 -14.53 -20.98 1.71
CA LEU A 69 -14.45 -21.28 0.28
C LEU A 69 -13.08 -20.87 -0.29
N ASP A 70 -12.57 -19.67 0.08
CA ASP A 70 -11.24 -19.20 -0.34
C ASP A 70 -10.13 -20.15 0.12
N LYS A 71 -10.15 -20.58 1.38
CA LYS A 71 -9.17 -21.52 1.92
C LYS A 71 -9.20 -22.88 1.24
N LYS A 72 -10.36 -23.32 0.85
CA LYS A 72 -10.55 -24.58 0.08
C LYS A 72 -10.26 -24.40 -1.41
N LYS A 73 -9.93 -23.21 -1.87
CA LYS A 73 -9.75 -22.88 -3.29
C LYS A 73 -10.97 -23.21 -4.15
N LEU A 74 -12.15 -23.11 -3.56
CA LEU A 74 -13.41 -23.24 -4.28
C LEU A 74 -13.76 -21.90 -4.95
N PRO A 75 -14.54 -21.92 -6.04
CA PRO A 75 -14.92 -20.71 -6.76
C PRO A 75 -15.60 -19.70 -5.84
N LEU A 76 -15.08 -18.47 -5.82
CA LEU A 76 -15.68 -17.35 -5.13
C LEU A 76 -16.48 -16.53 -6.13
N LYS A 77 -17.71 -16.20 -5.75
CA LYS A 77 -18.54 -15.24 -6.49
C LYS A 77 -18.53 -13.91 -5.74
N PRO A 78 -18.35 -12.77 -6.41
CA PRO A 78 -18.40 -11.44 -5.79
C PRO A 78 -19.86 -11.04 -5.51
N ASP A 79 -20.59 -11.87 -4.77
CA ASP A 79 -22.04 -11.80 -4.66
C ASP A 79 -22.59 -11.41 -3.27
N SER A 80 -23.90 -11.46 -3.17
CA SER A 80 -24.78 -10.93 -2.14
C SER A 80 -24.47 -11.31 -0.68
N LEU A 81 -23.71 -12.38 -0.40
CA LEU A 81 -23.37 -12.77 0.98
C LEU A 81 -22.45 -11.77 1.64
N LEU A 82 -21.37 -11.38 0.94
CA LEU A 82 -20.43 -10.37 1.44
C LEU A 82 -21.01 -8.97 1.38
N ASP A 83 -21.89 -8.66 0.42
CA ASP A 83 -22.56 -7.35 0.35
C ASP A 83 -23.39 -7.09 1.58
N PHE A 84 -24.15 -8.09 2.02
CA PHE A 84 -24.88 -7.99 3.28
C PHE A 84 -23.95 -7.85 4.49
N SER A 85 -22.86 -8.64 4.52
CA SER A 85 -21.90 -8.60 5.62
C SER A 85 -21.21 -7.23 5.71
N ILE A 86 -20.84 -6.65 4.58
CA ILE A 86 -20.23 -5.32 4.50
C ILE A 86 -21.22 -4.27 5.02
N ALA A 87 -22.44 -4.21 4.47
CA ALA A 87 -23.45 -3.25 4.91
C ALA A 87 -23.72 -3.36 6.41
N TYR A 88 -23.80 -4.59 6.94
CA TYR A 88 -24.00 -4.80 8.36
C TYR A 88 -22.83 -4.26 9.21
N TYR A 89 -21.57 -4.55 8.84
CA TYR A 89 -20.42 -4.09 9.62
C TYR A 89 -20.06 -2.61 9.38
N GLU A 90 -20.58 -1.96 8.35
CA GLU A 90 -20.54 -0.50 8.20
C GLU A 90 -21.47 0.18 9.21
N GLU A 91 -22.66 -0.38 9.45
CA GLU A 91 -23.62 0.13 10.44
C GLU A 91 -23.29 -0.29 11.89
N HIS A 92 -22.66 -1.45 12.07
CA HIS A 92 -22.29 -2.02 13.36
C HIS A 92 -20.77 -2.21 13.42
N PRO A 93 -20.01 -1.18 13.81
CA PRO A 93 -18.57 -1.12 13.59
C PRO A 93 -17.78 -2.27 14.22
N ASP A 94 -17.32 -3.18 13.38
CA ASP A 94 -16.24 -4.13 13.67
C ASP A 94 -15.21 -3.99 12.52
N LYS A 95 -14.21 -3.15 12.75
CA LYS A 95 -13.20 -2.80 11.74
C LYS A 95 -12.49 -4.03 11.18
N ASN A 96 -12.21 -5.04 12.02
CA ASN A 96 -11.52 -6.25 11.58
C ASN A 96 -12.40 -7.12 10.68
N ARG A 97 -13.67 -7.32 11.04
CA ARG A 97 -14.61 -8.09 10.21
C ARG A 97 -14.96 -7.36 8.92
N LEU A 98 -15.14 -6.03 8.98
CA LEU A 98 -15.36 -5.22 7.79
C LEU A 98 -14.19 -5.32 6.81
N ALA A 99 -12.96 -5.13 7.28
CA ALA A 99 -11.76 -5.28 6.46
C ALA A 99 -11.61 -6.70 5.90
N THR A 100 -11.95 -7.72 6.70
CA THR A 100 -11.93 -9.11 6.24
C THR A 100 -12.98 -9.36 5.15
N CYS A 101 -14.17 -8.78 5.26
CA CYS A 101 -15.18 -8.83 4.20
C CYS A 101 -14.67 -8.19 2.90
N TYR A 102 -14.08 -6.99 2.99
CA TYR A 102 -13.52 -6.33 1.82
C TYR A 102 -12.34 -7.11 1.22
N LEU A 103 -11.47 -7.71 2.05
CA LEU A 103 -10.37 -8.57 1.58
C LEU A 103 -10.90 -9.74 0.74
N TYR A 104 -11.90 -10.50 1.25
CA TYR A 104 -12.43 -11.65 0.52
C TYR A 104 -13.28 -11.25 -0.68
N LYS A 105 -13.97 -10.11 -0.63
CA LYS A 105 -14.67 -9.55 -1.79
C LYS A 105 -13.67 -9.18 -2.89
N GLY A 106 -12.55 -8.54 -2.50
CA GLY A 106 -11.44 -8.25 -3.42
C GLY A 106 -10.85 -9.52 -4.06
N ARG A 107 -10.68 -10.59 -3.27
CA ARG A 107 -10.24 -11.89 -3.80
C ARG A 107 -11.25 -12.48 -4.78
N ALA A 108 -12.55 -12.41 -4.47
CA ALA A 108 -13.59 -12.87 -5.38
C ALA A 108 -13.53 -12.12 -6.71
N TYR A 109 -13.38 -10.81 -6.70
CA TYR A 109 -13.15 -10.02 -7.90
C TYR A 109 -11.88 -10.41 -8.64
N LYS A 110 -10.75 -10.59 -7.91
CA LYS A 110 -9.47 -11.03 -8.49
C LYS A 110 -9.59 -12.38 -9.21
N TYR A 111 -10.29 -13.35 -8.63
CA TYR A 111 -10.53 -14.65 -9.27
C TYR A 111 -11.37 -14.56 -10.55
N ASN A 112 -12.23 -13.53 -10.64
CA ASN A 112 -13.03 -13.24 -11.84
C ASN A 112 -12.34 -12.25 -12.80
N PHE A 113 -11.04 -12.00 -12.61
CA PHE A 113 -10.22 -11.07 -13.41
C PHE A 113 -10.68 -9.60 -13.38
N GLN A 114 -11.52 -9.23 -12.40
CA GLN A 114 -12.00 -7.87 -12.16
C GLN A 114 -11.03 -7.15 -11.22
N TYR A 115 -9.85 -6.82 -11.72
CA TYR A 115 -8.75 -6.31 -10.89
C TYR A 115 -9.00 -4.91 -10.32
N GLU A 116 -9.85 -4.14 -10.95
CA GLU A 116 -10.28 -2.82 -10.50
C GLU A 116 -11.08 -2.90 -9.21
N ASP A 117 -12.18 -3.65 -9.30
CA ASP A 117 -13.05 -3.87 -8.15
C ASP A 117 -12.26 -4.53 -7.01
N ALA A 118 -11.35 -5.45 -7.35
CA ALA A 118 -10.45 -6.08 -6.39
C ALA A 118 -9.57 -5.02 -5.68
N THR A 119 -8.95 -4.11 -6.45
CA THR A 119 -8.09 -3.05 -5.90
C THR A 119 -8.89 -2.13 -4.98
N THR A 120 -10.08 -1.70 -5.43
CA THR A 120 -10.97 -0.86 -4.62
C THR A 120 -11.34 -1.54 -3.30
N CYS A 121 -11.67 -2.83 -3.33
CA CYS A 121 -11.95 -3.60 -2.12
C CYS A 121 -10.72 -3.71 -1.20
N TYR A 122 -9.52 -3.95 -1.74
CA TYR A 122 -8.31 -4.05 -0.93
C TYR A 122 -7.93 -2.72 -0.28
N LEU A 123 -8.11 -1.59 -0.96
CA LEU A 123 -7.88 -0.26 -0.39
C LEU A 123 -8.88 0.02 0.74
N LYS A 124 -10.17 -0.28 0.56
CA LYS A 124 -11.17 -0.18 1.63
C LYS A 124 -10.84 -1.09 2.82
N ALA A 125 -10.30 -2.28 2.57
CA ALA A 125 -9.83 -3.18 3.63
C ALA A 125 -8.63 -2.59 4.38
N GLU A 126 -7.65 -2.01 3.67
CA GLU A 126 -6.48 -1.35 4.25
C GLU A 126 -6.92 -0.18 5.13
N ASP A 127 -7.79 0.71 4.62
CA ASP A 127 -8.30 1.87 5.34
C ASP A 127 -9.02 1.48 6.64
N ALA A 128 -9.84 0.41 6.60
CA ALA A 128 -10.61 -0.03 7.76
C ALA A 128 -9.72 -0.51 8.93
N VAL A 129 -8.49 -0.99 8.67
CA VAL A 129 -7.58 -1.56 9.69
C VAL A 129 -6.27 -0.80 9.83
N THR A 130 -6.12 0.39 9.24
CA THR A 130 -4.88 1.19 9.31
C THR A 130 -4.39 1.38 10.74
N ASP A 131 -5.31 1.63 11.68
CA ASP A 131 -5.00 1.86 13.10
C ASP A 131 -5.11 0.59 13.96
N SER A 132 -5.21 -0.61 13.35
CA SER A 132 -5.39 -1.84 14.11
C SER A 132 -4.07 -2.58 14.31
N GLU A 133 -3.97 -3.33 15.42
CA GLU A 133 -2.87 -4.24 15.68
C GLU A 133 -3.05 -5.61 15.00
N ASN A 134 -4.03 -5.76 14.11
CA ASN A 134 -4.25 -6.99 13.36
C ASN A 134 -3.23 -7.14 12.22
N TYR A 135 -1.97 -7.35 12.62
CA TYR A 135 -0.85 -7.47 11.68
C TYR A 135 -1.02 -8.62 10.67
N LEU A 136 -1.73 -9.70 11.06
CA LEU A 136 -2.00 -10.79 10.14
C LEU A 136 -2.89 -10.34 8.98
N LEU A 137 -3.94 -9.59 9.27
CA LEU A 137 -4.86 -9.07 8.28
C LEU A 137 -4.19 -8.01 7.40
N LEU A 138 -3.45 -7.07 8.00
CA LEU A 138 -2.63 -6.09 7.28
C LEU A 138 -1.64 -6.76 6.32
N GLY A 139 -0.99 -7.84 6.77
CA GLY A 139 -0.09 -8.62 5.93
C GLY A 139 -0.81 -9.26 4.73
N LYS A 140 -1.99 -9.84 4.94
CA LYS A 140 -2.81 -10.42 3.85
C LYS A 140 -3.23 -9.36 2.83
N ILE A 141 -3.73 -8.23 3.29
CA ILE A 141 -4.18 -7.11 2.42
C ILE A 141 -3.02 -6.62 1.56
N ASN A 142 -1.86 -6.33 2.17
CA ASN A 142 -0.68 -5.85 1.44
C ASN A 142 -0.15 -6.90 0.45
N SER A 143 -0.23 -8.20 0.79
CA SER A 143 0.14 -9.27 -0.12
C SER A 143 -0.79 -9.33 -1.34
N ASP A 144 -2.11 -9.19 -1.14
CA ASP A 144 -3.09 -9.21 -2.23
C ASP A 144 -2.99 -7.96 -3.12
N ILE A 145 -2.70 -6.78 -2.55
CA ILE A 145 -2.37 -5.56 -3.32
C ILE A 145 -1.10 -5.76 -4.15
N ALA A 146 -0.07 -6.39 -3.55
CA ALA A 146 1.17 -6.68 -4.25
C ALA A 146 0.97 -7.63 -5.43
N ASP A 147 0.07 -8.62 -5.30
CA ASP A 147 -0.31 -9.52 -6.40
C ASP A 147 -0.88 -8.73 -7.58
N ILE A 148 -1.72 -7.71 -7.33
CA ILE A 148 -2.27 -6.85 -8.39
C ILE A 148 -1.14 -6.10 -9.10
N TYR A 149 -0.22 -5.46 -8.34
CA TYR A 149 0.93 -4.77 -8.93
C TYR A 149 1.84 -5.72 -9.73
N LEU A 150 2.04 -6.96 -9.24
CA LEU A 150 2.80 -7.98 -9.94
C LEU A 150 2.15 -8.32 -11.29
N TYR A 151 0.83 -8.48 -11.30
CA TYR A 151 0.05 -8.75 -12.50
C TYR A 151 0.14 -7.60 -13.51
N GLN A 152 0.11 -6.35 -13.02
CA GLN A 152 0.28 -5.13 -13.81
C GLN A 152 1.72 -4.93 -14.29
N ARG A 153 2.66 -5.82 -13.94
CA ARG A 153 4.11 -5.71 -14.18
C ARG A 153 4.78 -4.52 -13.48
N GLU A 154 4.11 -3.94 -12.49
CA GLU A 154 4.64 -2.88 -11.63
C GLU A 154 5.55 -3.48 -10.55
N TYR A 155 6.65 -4.13 -10.99
CA TYR A 155 7.49 -4.96 -10.14
C TYR A 155 8.07 -4.23 -8.92
N LYS A 156 8.37 -2.94 -9.03
CA LYS A 156 8.89 -2.14 -7.91
C LYS A 156 7.83 -1.98 -6.82
N LYS A 157 6.60 -1.59 -7.20
CA LYS A 157 5.46 -1.43 -6.27
C LYS A 157 5.06 -2.77 -5.64
N ALA A 158 5.05 -3.84 -6.44
CA ALA A 158 4.79 -5.18 -5.94
C ALA A 158 5.78 -5.57 -4.84
N ARG A 159 7.09 -5.38 -5.05
CA ARG A 159 8.12 -5.66 -4.04
C ARG A 159 7.96 -4.82 -2.77
N GLN A 160 7.62 -3.55 -2.91
CA GLN A 160 7.35 -2.70 -1.75
C GLN A 160 6.22 -3.26 -0.91
N LYS A 161 5.06 -3.54 -1.52
CA LYS A 161 3.90 -4.10 -0.81
C LYS A 161 4.15 -5.51 -0.25
N TYR A 162 4.88 -6.39 -0.95
CA TYR A 162 5.30 -7.67 -0.38
C TYR A 162 6.28 -7.50 0.80
N SER A 163 7.14 -6.49 0.78
CA SER A 163 8.04 -6.20 1.92
C SER A 163 7.27 -5.67 3.13
N GLU A 164 6.22 -4.88 2.91
CA GLU A 164 5.27 -4.47 3.96
C GLU A 164 4.53 -5.69 4.52
N ALA A 165 4.01 -6.55 3.66
CA ALA A 165 3.36 -7.81 4.06
C ALA A 165 4.31 -8.69 4.89
N TYR A 166 5.56 -8.86 4.46
CA TYR A 166 6.58 -9.60 5.20
C TYR A 166 6.77 -9.04 6.61
N ARG A 167 6.92 -7.71 6.76
CA ARG A 167 7.06 -7.07 8.08
C ARG A 167 5.85 -7.32 8.97
N TYR A 168 4.63 -7.21 8.42
CA TYR A 168 3.41 -7.49 9.15
C TYR A 168 3.29 -8.96 9.55
N TYR A 169 3.64 -9.90 8.69
CA TYR A 169 3.63 -11.33 9.02
C TYR A 169 4.67 -11.68 10.10
N CYS A 170 5.83 -11.03 10.10
CA CYS A 170 6.81 -11.18 11.18
C CYS A 170 6.25 -10.67 12.51
N LYS A 171 5.58 -9.49 12.53
CA LYS A 171 4.90 -8.98 13.73
C LYS A 171 3.77 -9.90 14.20
N ALA A 172 3.05 -10.51 13.26
CA ALA A 172 2.00 -11.49 13.54
C ALA A 172 2.53 -12.87 13.95
N LYS A 173 3.86 -13.07 14.00
CA LYS A 173 4.52 -14.37 14.26
C LYS A 173 4.01 -15.48 13.32
N SER A 174 3.74 -15.13 12.07
CA SER A 174 3.25 -16.05 11.04
C SER A 174 4.37 -16.38 10.05
N ASP A 175 5.30 -17.22 10.48
CA ASP A 175 6.50 -17.59 9.70
C ASP A 175 6.18 -18.12 8.32
N LYS A 176 5.16 -18.98 8.22
CA LYS A 176 4.72 -19.53 6.94
C LYS A 176 4.35 -18.45 5.92
N LEU A 177 3.59 -17.42 6.34
CA LEU A 177 3.20 -16.33 5.46
C LEU A 177 4.36 -15.36 5.21
N ALA A 178 5.23 -15.14 6.21
CA ALA A 178 6.43 -14.34 6.06
C ALA A 178 7.36 -14.95 4.98
N PHE A 179 7.65 -16.24 5.06
CA PHE A 179 8.45 -16.92 4.04
C PHE A 179 7.77 -16.95 2.67
N SER A 180 6.43 -17.05 2.62
CA SER A 180 5.68 -16.93 1.36
C SER A 180 5.84 -15.53 0.73
N ALA A 181 5.83 -14.47 1.54
CA ALA A 181 6.08 -13.11 1.08
C ALA A 181 7.51 -12.93 0.54
N LEU A 182 8.53 -13.55 1.16
CA LEU A 182 9.90 -13.57 0.63
C LEU A 182 9.97 -14.25 -0.74
N ILE A 183 9.27 -15.39 -0.92
CA ILE A 183 9.17 -16.03 -2.24
C ILE A 183 8.54 -15.06 -3.26
N SER A 184 7.49 -14.34 -2.88
CA SER A 184 6.82 -13.39 -3.77
C SER A 184 7.71 -12.20 -4.16
N ILE A 185 8.57 -11.72 -3.24
CA ILE A 185 9.60 -10.72 -3.56
C ILE A 185 10.58 -11.29 -4.59
N GLY A 186 11.09 -12.50 -4.36
CA GLY A 186 11.98 -13.19 -5.30
C GLY A 186 11.34 -13.40 -6.68
N LYS A 187 10.07 -13.83 -6.73
CA LYS A 187 9.28 -13.94 -7.97
C LYS A 187 9.22 -12.61 -8.73
N SER A 188 8.98 -11.51 -8.02
CA SER A 188 8.92 -10.18 -8.62
C SER A 188 10.26 -9.76 -9.25
N TYR A 189 11.39 -10.09 -8.60
CA TYR A 189 12.71 -9.89 -9.19
C TYR A 189 12.95 -10.78 -10.42
N ASN A 190 12.51 -12.04 -10.35
CA ASN A 190 12.64 -12.99 -11.46
C ASN A 190 11.83 -12.50 -12.69
N GLN A 191 10.58 -12.10 -12.50
CA GLN A 191 9.75 -11.53 -13.58
C GLN A 191 10.30 -10.22 -14.15
N ALA A 192 10.99 -9.43 -13.31
CA ALA A 192 11.73 -8.24 -13.75
C ALA A 192 13.09 -8.59 -14.40
N LYS A 193 13.35 -9.87 -14.71
CA LYS A 193 14.61 -10.39 -15.28
C LYS A 193 15.86 -10.09 -14.42
N SER A 194 15.67 -9.80 -13.15
CA SER A 194 16.75 -9.52 -12.18
C SER A 194 17.13 -10.79 -11.41
N TYR A 195 17.54 -11.82 -12.12
CA TYR A 195 17.73 -13.19 -11.60
C TYR A 195 18.72 -13.27 -10.43
N LYS A 196 19.84 -12.53 -10.51
CA LYS A 196 20.83 -12.47 -9.43
C LYS A 196 20.25 -11.90 -8.13
N LYS A 197 19.30 -10.94 -8.22
CA LYS A 197 18.63 -10.36 -7.06
C LYS A 197 17.51 -11.25 -6.51
N ALA A 198 16.91 -12.11 -7.34
CA ALA A 198 15.86 -13.04 -6.92
C ALA A 198 16.39 -14.18 -6.05
N LEU A 199 17.56 -14.74 -6.42
CA LEU A 199 18.11 -15.98 -5.86
C LEU A 199 18.30 -15.93 -4.33
N PRO A 200 18.85 -14.86 -3.71
CA PRO A 200 19.03 -14.78 -2.26
C PRO A 200 17.72 -14.92 -1.45
N TYR A 201 16.61 -14.43 -1.97
CA TYR A 201 15.30 -14.56 -1.31
C TYR A 201 14.85 -16.02 -1.23
N PHE A 202 14.97 -16.77 -2.33
CA PHE A 202 14.63 -18.19 -2.35
C PHE A 202 15.58 -19.02 -1.49
N GLN A 203 16.89 -18.73 -1.52
CA GLN A 203 17.89 -19.39 -0.70
C GLN A 203 17.63 -19.16 0.78
N LYS A 204 17.27 -17.94 1.18
CA LYS A 204 16.91 -17.63 2.57
C LYS A 204 15.74 -18.51 3.03
N VAL A 205 14.69 -18.65 2.22
CA VAL A 205 13.56 -19.52 2.55
C VAL A 205 14.01 -21.00 2.67
N CYS A 206 14.86 -21.48 1.78
CA CYS A 206 15.37 -22.86 1.85
C CYS A 206 16.15 -23.12 3.15
N ASN A 207 16.91 -22.14 3.62
CA ASN A 207 17.78 -22.30 4.80
C ASN A 207 17.03 -22.13 6.12
N GLU A 208 16.13 -21.15 6.21
CA GLU A 208 15.54 -20.71 7.47
C GLU A 208 14.09 -21.25 7.69
N CYS A 209 13.33 -21.58 6.63
CA CYS A 209 11.96 -22.03 6.78
C CYS A 209 11.89 -23.47 7.29
N SER A 210 11.04 -23.75 8.29
CA SER A 210 10.77 -25.11 8.77
C SER A 210 9.68 -25.85 7.98
N ASP A 211 8.74 -25.11 7.34
CA ASP A 211 7.64 -25.70 6.58
C ASP A 211 8.15 -26.31 5.27
N SER A 212 8.03 -27.62 5.17
CA SER A 212 8.51 -28.38 4.01
C SER A 212 7.83 -27.97 2.69
N THR A 213 6.55 -27.57 2.74
CA THR A 213 5.79 -27.12 1.58
C THR A 213 6.37 -25.82 1.01
N ILE A 214 6.68 -24.88 1.89
CA ILE A 214 7.26 -23.59 1.52
C ILE A 214 8.70 -23.78 1.02
N LYS A 215 9.50 -24.67 1.68
CA LYS A 215 10.84 -25.03 1.18
C LYS A 215 10.80 -25.59 -0.23
N VAL A 216 9.91 -26.54 -0.49
CA VAL A 216 9.75 -27.13 -1.83
C VAL A 216 9.38 -26.07 -2.86
N LEU A 217 8.50 -25.13 -2.51
CA LEU A 217 8.16 -24.01 -3.37
C LEU A 217 9.37 -23.11 -3.66
N ALA A 218 10.19 -22.81 -2.66
CA ALA A 218 11.41 -22.02 -2.84
C ALA A 218 12.41 -22.74 -3.75
N ILE A 219 12.64 -24.05 -3.57
CA ILE A 219 13.49 -24.87 -4.44
C ILE A 219 12.98 -24.85 -5.88
N GLN A 220 11.65 -24.92 -6.08
CA GLN A 220 11.05 -24.78 -7.40
C GLN A 220 11.41 -23.43 -8.04
N TYR A 221 11.29 -22.33 -7.30
CA TYR A 221 11.62 -21.00 -7.82
C TYR A 221 13.13 -20.80 -8.04
N ILE A 222 13.99 -21.49 -7.30
CA ILE A 222 15.43 -21.56 -7.64
C ILE A 222 15.62 -22.21 -9.01
N GLY A 223 14.97 -23.34 -9.26
CA GLY A 223 15.01 -24.01 -10.57
C GLY A 223 14.50 -23.13 -11.71
N ILE A 224 13.36 -22.47 -11.51
CA ILE A 224 12.79 -21.50 -12.48
C ILE A 224 13.74 -20.30 -12.70
N ASN A 225 14.40 -19.82 -11.64
CA ASN A 225 15.35 -18.73 -11.74
C ASN A 225 16.58 -19.11 -12.57
N TYR A 226 17.10 -20.30 -12.37
CA TYR A 226 18.20 -20.84 -13.19
C TYR A 226 17.78 -21.04 -14.65
N TYR A 227 16.56 -21.55 -14.90
CA TYR A 227 16.00 -21.67 -16.23
C TYR A 227 15.94 -20.31 -16.94
N ASN A 228 15.31 -19.33 -16.30
CA ASN A 228 15.17 -17.98 -16.85
C ASN A 228 16.52 -17.27 -17.07
N SER A 229 17.57 -17.67 -16.35
CA SER A 229 18.94 -17.17 -16.52
C SER A 229 19.80 -18.04 -17.46
N ASN A 230 19.17 -18.95 -18.20
CA ASN A 230 19.78 -19.86 -19.18
C ASN A 230 20.84 -20.82 -18.59
N GLN A 231 20.67 -21.22 -17.32
CA GLN A 231 21.52 -22.20 -16.65
C GLN A 231 20.79 -23.54 -16.57
N LEU A 232 20.68 -24.23 -17.73
CA LEU A 232 19.76 -25.34 -17.94
C LEU A 232 20.05 -26.54 -17.03
N ASP A 233 21.33 -26.91 -16.83
CA ASP A 233 21.71 -28.04 -15.96
C ASP A 233 21.31 -27.78 -14.50
N SER A 234 21.58 -26.58 -14.00
CA SER A 234 21.17 -26.17 -12.65
C SER A 234 19.64 -26.16 -12.53
N ALA A 235 18.94 -25.65 -13.53
CA ALA A 235 17.48 -25.63 -13.58
C ALA A 235 16.92 -27.06 -13.45
N LEU A 236 17.43 -27.98 -14.29
CA LEU A 236 17.01 -29.37 -14.30
C LEU A 236 17.28 -30.07 -12.96
N PHE A 237 18.45 -29.82 -12.36
CA PHE A 237 18.80 -30.35 -11.04
C PHE A 237 17.76 -29.97 -9.98
N TYR A 238 17.46 -28.67 -9.84
CA TYR A 238 16.52 -28.20 -8.83
C TYR A 238 15.07 -28.61 -9.12
N LEU A 239 14.63 -28.54 -10.37
CA LEU A 239 13.28 -28.93 -10.77
C LEU A 239 13.02 -30.42 -10.58
N ARG A 240 13.98 -31.30 -10.92
CA ARG A 240 13.90 -32.75 -10.65
C ARG A 240 13.88 -33.08 -9.17
N LYS A 241 14.65 -32.31 -8.37
CA LYS A 241 14.61 -32.46 -6.91
C LYS A 241 13.20 -32.25 -6.35
N VAL A 242 12.48 -31.26 -6.88
CA VAL A 242 11.12 -30.91 -6.40
C VAL A 242 10.06 -31.94 -6.79
N ILE A 243 10.18 -32.60 -7.95
CA ILE A 243 9.22 -33.64 -8.38
C ILE A 243 9.20 -34.82 -7.41
N LYS A 244 10.32 -35.13 -6.78
CA LYS A 244 10.43 -36.25 -5.82
C LYS A 244 9.65 -36.04 -4.52
N TYR A 245 9.08 -34.85 -4.27
CA TYR A 245 8.28 -34.55 -3.07
C TYR A 245 6.78 -34.72 -3.37
N PRO A 246 6.18 -35.90 -3.14
CA PRO A 246 4.78 -36.19 -3.49
C PRO A 246 3.77 -35.42 -2.65
N ALA A 247 4.13 -35.05 -1.42
CA ALA A 247 3.23 -34.39 -0.47
C ALA A 247 2.79 -32.97 -0.87
N VAL A 248 3.42 -32.37 -1.90
CA VAL A 248 3.13 -31.01 -2.34
C VAL A 248 2.48 -31.05 -3.72
N ASN A 249 1.16 -31.32 -3.77
CA ASN A 249 0.41 -31.34 -5.03
C ASN A 249 0.29 -29.97 -5.70
N TYR A 250 0.44 -28.91 -4.93
CA TYR A 250 0.34 -27.55 -5.44
C TYR A 250 1.45 -27.26 -6.47
N ASN A 251 1.07 -26.73 -7.63
CA ASN A 251 1.97 -26.38 -8.73
C ASN A 251 2.75 -27.55 -9.39
N ARG A 252 2.29 -28.80 -9.29
CA ARG A 252 2.94 -29.92 -9.97
C ARG A 252 2.96 -29.75 -11.49
N ALA A 253 1.86 -29.29 -12.08
CA ALA A 253 1.78 -29.01 -13.51
C ALA A 253 2.90 -28.06 -13.97
N ILE A 254 3.11 -26.97 -13.24
CA ILE A 254 4.15 -25.96 -13.52
C ILE A 254 5.56 -26.60 -13.46
N ARG A 255 5.80 -27.52 -12.52
CA ARG A 255 7.10 -28.21 -12.43
C ARG A 255 7.38 -29.08 -13.66
N HIS A 256 6.37 -29.86 -14.08
CA HIS A 256 6.45 -30.68 -15.27
C HIS A 256 6.65 -29.83 -16.52
N TYR A 257 5.94 -28.71 -16.62
CA TYR A 257 6.10 -27.74 -17.70
C TYR A 257 7.54 -27.22 -17.78
N TYR A 258 8.10 -26.69 -16.68
CA TYR A 258 9.46 -26.16 -16.71
C TYR A 258 10.52 -27.22 -17.02
N ILE A 259 10.34 -28.44 -16.55
CA ILE A 259 11.25 -29.55 -16.93
C ILE A 259 11.12 -29.86 -18.42
N ALA A 260 9.90 -29.88 -18.95
CA ALA A 260 9.67 -30.09 -20.38
C ALA A 260 10.34 -28.98 -21.22
N ASP A 261 10.24 -27.74 -20.77
CA ASP A 261 10.82 -26.58 -21.45
C ASP A 261 12.36 -26.66 -21.45
N VAL A 262 12.99 -27.00 -20.30
CA VAL A 262 14.42 -27.24 -20.21
C VAL A 262 14.86 -28.35 -21.19
N PHE A 263 14.09 -29.45 -21.29
CA PHE A 263 14.42 -30.53 -22.24
C PHE A 263 14.27 -30.11 -23.70
N MET A 264 13.31 -29.21 -24.01
CA MET A 264 13.22 -28.62 -25.36
C MET A 264 14.47 -27.81 -25.69
N ASP A 265 14.91 -26.95 -24.76
CA ASP A 265 16.11 -26.14 -24.95
C ASP A 265 17.40 -26.98 -25.04
N LEU A 266 17.42 -28.17 -24.40
CA LEU A 266 18.48 -29.18 -24.53
C LEU A 266 18.32 -30.07 -25.77
N ASN A 267 17.33 -29.81 -26.64
CA ASN A 267 17.00 -30.62 -27.83
C ASN A 267 16.65 -32.08 -27.53
N GLN A 268 16.19 -32.38 -26.31
CA GLN A 268 15.75 -33.71 -25.88
C GLN A 268 14.22 -33.86 -26.03
N VAL A 269 13.80 -33.96 -27.29
CA VAL A 269 12.39 -33.86 -27.72
C VAL A 269 11.50 -34.91 -27.06
N ASP A 270 11.96 -36.16 -26.88
CA ASP A 270 11.16 -37.22 -26.26
C ASP A 270 10.89 -36.95 -24.76
N SER A 271 11.91 -36.49 -24.05
CA SER A 271 11.78 -36.10 -22.65
C SER A 271 10.86 -34.89 -22.51
N ALA A 272 11.01 -33.90 -23.38
CA ALA A 272 10.15 -32.70 -23.36
C ALA A 272 8.68 -33.10 -23.60
N TYR A 273 8.40 -33.93 -24.59
CA TYR A 273 7.06 -34.44 -24.86
C TYR A 273 6.47 -35.19 -23.66
N TYR A 274 7.22 -36.09 -23.04
CA TYR A 274 6.81 -36.85 -21.88
C TYR A 274 6.41 -35.93 -20.71
N TYR A 275 7.28 -34.99 -20.36
CA TYR A 275 6.98 -34.09 -19.22
C TYR A 275 5.86 -33.10 -19.53
N ALA A 276 5.74 -32.59 -20.75
CA ALA A 276 4.64 -31.72 -21.16
C ALA A 276 3.30 -32.46 -21.08
N LYS A 277 3.24 -33.71 -21.52
CA LYS A 277 2.03 -34.57 -21.37
C LYS A 277 1.70 -34.81 -19.90
N ASN A 278 2.68 -35.14 -19.08
CA ASN A 278 2.46 -35.41 -17.66
C ASN A 278 1.98 -34.18 -16.87
N ALA A 279 2.22 -32.97 -17.35
CA ALA A 279 1.69 -31.77 -16.71
C ALA A 279 0.15 -31.76 -16.63
N PHE A 280 -0.54 -32.33 -17.63
CA PHE A 280 -2.01 -32.38 -17.68
C PHE A 280 -2.62 -33.31 -16.62
N ASN A 281 -1.86 -34.25 -16.06
CA ASN A 281 -2.32 -35.10 -14.95
C ASN A 281 -2.54 -34.32 -13.64
N TYR A 282 -2.14 -33.03 -13.60
CA TYR A 282 -2.18 -32.17 -12.41
C TYR A 282 -2.98 -30.89 -12.61
N GLU A 283 -3.97 -30.91 -13.48
CA GLU A 283 -4.92 -29.83 -13.74
C GLU A 283 -4.22 -28.45 -13.91
N PRO A 284 -3.40 -28.27 -14.97
CA PRO A 284 -2.70 -27.03 -15.19
C PRO A 284 -3.69 -25.87 -15.44
N ASP A 285 -3.34 -24.68 -14.94
CA ASP A 285 -4.05 -23.45 -15.33
C ASP A 285 -3.87 -23.17 -16.83
N ILE A 286 -4.75 -22.33 -17.39
CA ILE A 286 -4.81 -22.10 -18.85
C ILE A 286 -3.49 -21.58 -19.44
N ARG A 287 -2.69 -20.80 -18.66
CA ARG A 287 -1.39 -20.31 -19.12
C ARG A 287 -0.37 -21.43 -19.17
N THR A 288 -0.36 -22.30 -18.14
CA THR A 288 0.47 -23.49 -18.11
C THR A 288 0.05 -24.48 -19.21
N GLN A 289 -1.26 -24.65 -19.47
CA GLN A 289 -1.76 -25.46 -20.58
C GLN A 289 -1.22 -24.97 -21.93
N ARG A 290 -1.32 -23.69 -22.20
CA ARG A 290 -0.79 -23.08 -23.44
C ARG A 290 0.70 -23.39 -23.60
N GLU A 291 1.50 -23.20 -22.56
CA GLU A 291 2.95 -23.48 -22.66
C GLU A 291 3.24 -24.97 -22.84
N CYS A 292 2.47 -25.86 -22.20
CA CYS A 292 2.59 -27.30 -22.46
C CYS A 292 2.23 -27.64 -23.92
N TYR A 293 1.13 -27.06 -24.45
CA TYR A 293 0.79 -27.26 -25.86
C TYR A 293 1.85 -26.70 -26.80
N ARG A 294 2.47 -25.57 -26.51
CA ARG A 294 3.61 -25.03 -27.28
C ARG A 294 4.75 -26.05 -27.38
N ILE A 295 5.10 -26.70 -26.27
CA ILE A 295 6.13 -27.74 -26.24
C ILE A 295 5.69 -28.97 -27.05
N LEU A 296 4.42 -29.39 -26.90
CA LEU A 296 3.89 -30.55 -27.66
C LEU A 296 3.83 -30.27 -29.16
N VAL A 297 3.50 -29.06 -29.59
CA VAL A 297 3.57 -28.63 -31.01
C VAL A 297 5.01 -28.75 -31.53
N ASN A 298 5.98 -28.18 -30.80
CA ASN A 298 7.39 -28.25 -31.21
C ASN A 298 7.89 -29.69 -31.27
N ALA A 299 7.51 -30.52 -30.30
CA ALA A 299 7.88 -31.92 -30.26
C ALA A 299 7.23 -32.74 -31.38
N ALA A 300 5.96 -32.51 -31.71
CA ALA A 300 5.27 -33.16 -32.81
C ALA A 300 5.88 -32.78 -34.18
N ASN A 301 6.22 -31.49 -34.34
CA ASN A 301 6.89 -30.99 -35.51
C ASN A 301 8.28 -31.65 -35.70
N ALA A 302 9.08 -31.69 -34.63
CA ALA A 302 10.40 -32.33 -34.65
C ALA A 302 10.36 -33.84 -35.00
N LYS A 303 9.23 -34.51 -34.65
CA LYS A 303 8.98 -35.93 -34.96
C LYS A 303 8.29 -36.14 -36.31
N GLY A 304 7.90 -35.11 -37.02
CA GLY A 304 7.15 -35.24 -38.30
C GLY A 304 5.73 -35.78 -38.12
N ASN A 305 5.16 -35.76 -36.90
CA ASN A 305 3.80 -36.26 -36.63
C ASN A 305 2.76 -35.18 -36.92
N ILE A 306 2.24 -35.16 -38.15
CA ILE A 306 1.31 -34.14 -38.65
C ILE A 306 -0.02 -34.17 -37.87
N ALA A 307 -0.53 -35.35 -37.49
CA ALA A 307 -1.81 -35.48 -36.79
C ALA A 307 -1.73 -34.88 -35.39
N ASP A 308 -0.69 -35.20 -34.62
CA ASP A 308 -0.44 -34.61 -33.32
C ASP A 308 -0.16 -33.11 -33.41
N LEU A 309 0.60 -32.69 -34.45
CA LEU A 309 0.89 -31.28 -34.70
C LEU A 309 -0.39 -30.45 -34.86
N GLN A 310 -1.31 -30.88 -35.74
CA GLN A 310 -2.59 -30.19 -35.97
C GLN A 310 -3.42 -30.14 -34.69
N LYS A 311 -3.54 -31.26 -33.96
CA LYS A 311 -4.27 -31.37 -32.71
C LYS A 311 -3.75 -30.38 -31.65
N TYR A 312 -2.44 -30.40 -31.40
CA TYR A 312 -1.85 -29.55 -30.36
C TYR A 312 -1.83 -28.08 -30.75
N MET A 313 -1.73 -27.77 -32.05
CA MET A 313 -1.78 -26.41 -32.56
C MET A 313 -3.18 -25.79 -32.36
N SER A 314 -4.26 -26.55 -32.61
CA SER A 314 -5.63 -26.10 -32.28
C SER A 314 -5.79 -25.83 -30.79
N SER A 315 -5.37 -26.76 -29.92
CA SER A 315 -5.45 -26.56 -28.46
C SER A 315 -4.60 -25.38 -27.96
N TYR A 316 -3.43 -25.16 -28.55
CA TYR A 316 -2.59 -23.99 -28.26
C TYR A 316 -3.30 -22.69 -28.62
N GLN A 317 -3.97 -22.65 -29.80
CA GLN A 317 -4.71 -21.48 -30.25
C GLN A 317 -5.90 -21.20 -29.34
N ASP A 318 -6.69 -22.21 -28.97
CA ASP A 318 -7.83 -22.09 -28.06
C ASP A 318 -7.42 -21.48 -26.70
N CYS A 319 -6.31 -21.97 -26.14
CA CYS A 319 -5.73 -21.42 -24.92
C CYS A 319 -5.26 -19.96 -25.11
N SER A 320 -4.63 -19.65 -26.24
CA SER A 320 -4.12 -18.32 -26.57
C SER A 320 -5.24 -17.31 -26.70
N ASP A 321 -6.33 -17.66 -27.39
CA ASP A 321 -7.51 -16.82 -27.58
C ASP A 321 -8.22 -16.56 -26.23
N SER A 322 -8.32 -17.59 -25.41
CA SER A 322 -8.89 -17.45 -24.06
C SER A 322 -8.03 -16.52 -23.17
N ILE A 323 -6.70 -16.64 -23.21
CA ILE A 323 -5.78 -15.77 -22.49
C ILE A 323 -5.88 -14.33 -23.02
N GLN A 324 -5.96 -14.16 -24.34
CA GLN A 324 -6.11 -12.83 -24.94
C GLN A 324 -7.40 -12.14 -24.51
N LYS A 325 -8.51 -12.86 -24.43
CA LYS A 325 -9.78 -12.35 -23.89
C LYS A 325 -9.64 -11.89 -22.44
N ILE A 326 -9.00 -12.73 -21.60
CA ILE A 326 -8.74 -12.42 -20.18
C ILE A 326 -7.84 -11.17 -20.08
N ASP A 327 -6.76 -11.09 -20.86
CA ASP A 327 -5.82 -9.98 -20.83
C ASP A 327 -6.44 -8.68 -21.37
N ALA A 328 -7.32 -8.76 -22.36
CA ALA A 328 -8.07 -7.61 -22.90
C ALA A 328 -9.07 -7.05 -21.87
N GLN A 329 -9.84 -7.93 -21.21
CA GLN A 329 -10.74 -7.54 -20.14
C GLN A 329 -9.98 -6.86 -18.99
N THR A 330 -8.81 -7.42 -18.64
CA THR A 330 -7.94 -6.88 -17.59
C THR A 330 -7.39 -5.50 -17.96
N LYS A 331 -6.93 -5.30 -19.21
CA LYS A 331 -6.39 -3.99 -19.65
C LYS A 331 -7.47 -2.92 -19.73
N GLY A 332 -8.67 -3.26 -20.20
CA GLY A 332 -9.81 -2.36 -20.25
C GLY A 332 -10.18 -1.84 -18.87
N SER A 333 -10.34 -2.77 -17.92
CA SER A 333 -10.69 -2.41 -16.54
C SER A 333 -9.61 -1.58 -15.84
N ILE A 334 -8.32 -1.89 -16.05
CA ILE A 334 -7.20 -1.12 -15.46
C ILE A 334 -7.18 0.32 -16.00
N LEU A 335 -7.42 0.53 -17.30
CA LEU A 335 -7.45 1.87 -17.88
C LEU A 335 -8.60 2.70 -17.33
N GLU A 336 -9.79 2.08 -17.21
CA GLU A 336 -10.97 2.70 -16.62
C GLU A 336 -10.77 3.06 -15.15
N THR A 337 -10.06 2.21 -14.37
CA THR A 337 -9.76 2.50 -12.95
C THR A 337 -8.82 3.67 -12.80
N ILE A 338 -7.75 3.68 -13.59
CA ILE A 338 -6.82 4.82 -13.56
C ILE A 338 -7.57 6.11 -13.94
N HIS A 339 -8.50 6.05 -14.88
CA HIS A 339 -9.35 7.19 -15.24
C HIS A 339 -10.37 7.53 -14.14
N ALA A 340 -11.04 6.54 -13.54
CA ALA A 340 -12.02 6.74 -12.47
C ALA A 340 -11.35 7.27 -11.21
N SER A 341 -10.23 6.68 -10.78
CA SER A 341 -9.47 7.16 -9.61
C SER A 341 -8.89 8.56 -9.83
N LYS A 342 -8.33 8.85 -11.01
CA LYS A 342 -7.91 10.22 -11.35
C LYS A 342 -9.07 11.20 -11.34
N LYS A 343 -10.25 10.82 -11.85
CA LYS A 343 -11.45 11.64 -11.85
C LYS A 343 -11.99 11.85 -10.44
N GLU A 344 -11.89 10.85 -9.57
CA GLU A 344 -12.31 10.94 -8.16
C GLU A 344 -11.33 11.78 -7.35
N VAL A 345 -10.03 11.61 -7.52
CA VAL A 345 -8.99 12.48 -6.95
C VAL A 345 -9.21 13.92 -7.41
N PHE A 346 -9.43 14.15 -8.71
CA PHE A 346 -9.71 15.48 -9.24
C PHE A 346 -11.01 16.08 -8.67
N ARG A 347 -12.07 15.27 -8.52
CA ARG A 347 -13.32 15.72 -7.87
C ARG A 347 -13.12 16.06 -6.40
N ASN A 348 -12.31 15.27 -5.68
CA ASN A 348 -12.03 15.52 -4.28
C ASN A 348 -11.12 16.75 -4.11
N GLU A 349 -10.14 16.93 -4.99
CA GLU A 349 -9.34 18.17 -5.05
C GLU A 349 -10.23 19.40 -5.34
N GLN A 350 -11.16 19.29 -6.30
CA GLN A 350 -12.14 20.37 -6.55
C GLN A 350 -12.99 20.66 -5.30
N LYS A 351 -13.50 19.64 -4.59
CA LYS A 351 -14.26 19.84 -3.34
C LYS A 351 -13.40 20.52 -2.28
N VAL A 352 -12.15 20.12 -2.14
CA VAL A 352 -11.19 20.75 -1.22
C VAL A 352 -10.92 22.21 -1.63
N TRP A 353 -10.76 22.47 -2.91
CA TRP A 353 -10.61 23.83 -3.46
C TRP A 353 -11.85 24.69 -3.19
N HIS A 354 -13.07 24.16 -3.43
CA HIS A 354 -14.32 24.85 -3.11
C HIS A 354 -14.45 25.12 -1.62
N LEU A 355 -14.12 24.13 -0.77
CA LEU A 355 -14.15 24.30 0.68
C LEU A 355 -13.13 25.37 1.14
N ARG A 356 -11.91 25.34 0.60
CA ARG A 356 -10.90 26.38 0.85
C ARG A 356 -11.37 27.76 0.38
N GLY A 357 -12.00 27.82 -0.78
CA GLY A 357 -12.63 29.07 -1.30
C GLY A 357 -13.73 29.61 -0.38
N LEU A 358 -14.61 28.73 0.12
CA LEU A 358 -15.65 29.09 1.09
C LEU A 358 -15.06 29.58 2.41
N ILE A 359 -14.05 28.89 2.94
CA ILE A 359 -13.34 29.31 4.16
C ILE A 359 -12.70 30.69 3.94
N LEU A 360 -12.07 30.92 2.79
CA LEU A 360 -11.46 32.21 2.46
C LEU A 360 -12.50 33.32 2.35
N LEU A 361 -13.67 33.04 1.74
CA LEU A 361 -14.79 33.98 1.68
C LEU A 361 -15.35 34.32 3.07
N VAL A 362 -15.48 33.30 3.95
CA VAL A 362 -15.89 33.52 5.34
C VAL A 362 -14.86 34.36 6.09
N LEU A 363 -13.57 34.10 5.90
CA LEU A 363 -12.51 34.90 6.52
C LEU A 363 -12.50 36.35 6.01
N ILE A 364 -12.70 36.55 4.71
CA ILE A 364 -12.80 37.89 4.12
C ILE A 364 -14.06 38.60 4.62
N SER A 365 -15.20 37.93 4.65
CA SER A 365 -16.45 38.53 5.13
C SER A 365 -16.39 38.87 6.63
N SER A 366 -15.78 38.00 7.44
CA SER A 366 -15.57 38.25 8.88
C SER A 366 -14.58 39.39 9.11
N SER A 367 -13.52 39.49 8.29
CA SER A 367 -12.59 40.62 8.36
C SER A 367 -13.24 41.94 7.92
N MET A 368 -14.04 41.91 6.84
CA MET A 368 -14.84 43.09 6.41
C MET A 368 -15.84 43.52 7.46
N LEU A 369 -16.55 42.55 8.07
CA LEU A 369 -17.47 42.83 9.18
C LEU A 369 -16.72 43.42 10.38
N GLY A 370 -15.54 42.87 10.69
CA GLY A 370 -14.67 43.42 11.73
C GLY A 370 -14.23 44.85 11.43
N ILE A 371 -13.83 45.15 10.20
CA ILE A 371 -13.48 46.49 9.75
C ILE A 371 -14.70 47.41 9.77
N PHE A 372 -15.87 46.93 9.35
CA PHE A 372 -17.12 47.70 9.41
C PHE A 372 -17.51 48.04 10.86
N LEU A 373 -17.47 47.05 11.73
CA LEU A 373 -17.76 47.25 13.17
C LEU A 373 -16.76 48.23 13.84
N ILE A 374 -15.47 48.11 13.47
CA ILE A 374 -14.44 49.05 13.95
C ILE A 374 -14.72 50.46 13.42
N ARG A 375 -15.06 50.61 12.12
CA ARG A 375 -15.40 51.91 11.52
C ARG A 375 -16.67 52.48 12.15
N ARG A 376 -17.71 51.67 12.37
CA ARG A 376 -18.93 52.08 13.04
C ARG A 376 -18.67 52.49 14.49
N SER A 377 -17.93 51.68 15.21
CA SER A 377 -17.51 51.99 16.60
C SER A 377 -16.64 53.26 16.68
N ARG A 378 -15.77 53.49 15.66
CA ARG A 378 -15.01 54.74 15.56
C ARG A 378 -15.91 55.95 15.29
N LYS A 379 -16.94 55.80 14.43
CA LYS A 379 -17.88 56.84 14.10
C LYS A 379 -18.79 57.19 15.31
N GLU A 380 -19.27 56.17 16.02
CA GLU A 380 -20.02 56.34 17.26
C GLU A 380 -19.15 56.97 18.36
N ARG A 381 -17.86 56.57 18.46
CA ARG A 381 -16.92 57.21 19.40
C ARG A 381 -16.57 58.64 19.03
N MET A 382 -16.50 58.97 17.73
CA MET A 382 -16.28 60.36 17.28
C MET A 382 -17.48 61.26 17.62
N GLN A 383 -18.70 60.75 17.45
CA GLN A 383 -19.92 61.46 17.84
C GLN A 383 -20.04 61.68 19.37
N ILE A 384 -19.51 60.73 20.17
CA ILE A 384 -19.48 60.87 21.65
C ILE A 384 -18.31 61.78 22.07
N GLN A 385 -17.22 61.85 21.26
CA GLN A 385 -16.07 62.72 21.56
C GLN A 385 -16.35 64.20 21.29
N GLU A 386 -17.27 64.52 20.38
CA GLU A 386 -17.68 65.93 20.21
C GLU A 386 -18.42 66.49 21.43
N VAL A 387 -18.89 65.61 22.36
CA VAL A 387 -19.63 66.02 23.57
C VAL A 387 -18.71 66.03 24.82
N HIS A 388 -17.52 65.39 24.79
CA HIS A 388 -16.65 65.27 25.98
C HIS A 388 -15.15 65.47 25.64
N THR A 389 -14.81 66.47 24.93
CA THR A 389 -13.41 66.88 24.71
C THR A 389 -12.98 67.79 25.82
N GLU A 390 -12.23 67.30 26.78
CA GLU A 390 -11.01 67.93 27.33
C GLU A 390 -10.42 67.19 28.55
N GLU A 391 -11.15 66.31 29.21
CA GLU A 391 -10.66 65.74 30.48
C GLU A 391 -10.19 64.26 30.44
N LYS A 392 -10.37 63.55 29.33
CA LYS A 392 -10.09 62.08 29.25
C LYS A 392 -8.91 61.67 28.36
N VAL A 393 -8.18 62.62 27.74
CA VAL A 393 -7.08 62.29 26.82
C VAL A 393 -5.85 61.74 27.56
N GLY A 394 -5.64 62.15 28.82
CA GLY A 394 -4.51 61.68 29.61
C GLY A 394 -4.59 60.25 30.11
N ILE A 395 -5.81 59.77 30.47
CA ILE A 395 -5.99 58.46 31.09
C ILE A 395 -5.99 57.33 30.02
N ARG A 396 -6.53 57.59 28.82
CA ARG A 396 -6.59 56.58 27.76
C ARG A 396 -5.23 56.24 27.12
N LYS A 397 -4.32 57.19 27.01
CA LYS A 397 -2.96 56.94 26.53
C LYS A 397 -2.21 55.96 27.44
N LYS A 398 -2.45 56.04 28.75
CA LYS A 398 -1.82 55.15 29.74
C LYS A 398 -2.33 53.72 29.64
N VAL A 399 -3.64 53.50 29.49
CA VAL A 399 -4.27 52.17 29.41
C VAL A 399 -3.93 51.42 28.11
N ILE A 400 -3.75 52.14 26.98
CA ILE A 400 -3.36 51.51 25.71
C ILE A 400 -1.88 51.14 25.74
N LEU A 401 -1.06 51.97 26.39
CA LEU A 401 0.35 51.67 26.59
C LEU A 401 0.54 50.44 27.49
N ASP A 402 -0.21 50.33 28.56
CA ASP A 402 -0.19 49.19 29.48
C ASP A 402 -0.65 47.89 28.81
N LYS A 403 -1.71 47.89 27.99
CA LYS A 403 -2.14 46.70 27.24
C LYS A 403 -1.10 46.23 26.19
N ARG A 404 -0.42 47.17 25.53
CA ARG A 404 0.66 46.87 24.58
C ARG A 404 1.86 46.30 25.31
N THR A 405 2.17 46.80 26.48
CA THR A 405 3.29 46.32 27.31
C THR A 405 3.01 44.92 27.86
N VAL A 406 1.80 44.65 28.30
CA VAL A 406 1.36 43.31 28.78
C VAL A 406 1.37 42.30 27.65
N LEU A 407 0.99 42.68 26.41
CA LEU A 407 1.03 41.78 25.26
C LEU A 407 2.48 41.49 24.83
N GLN A 408 3.34 42.52 24.88
CA GLN A 408 4.78 42.36 24.62
C GLN A 408 5.46 41.50 25.70
N GLN A 409 5.09 41.68 26.98
CA GLN A 409 5.57 40.82 28.06
C GLN A 409 5.14 39.36 27.90
N LYS A 410 3.89 39.08 27.56
CA LYS A 410 3.44 37.71 27.29
C LYS A 410 4.16 37.07 26.12
N ILE A 411 4.43 37.81 25.04
CA ILE A 411 5.23 37.32 23.90
C ILE A 411 6.66 37.07 24.34
N GLU A 412 7.25 37.89 25.20
CA GLU A 412 8.60 37.71 25.74
C GLU A 412 8.66 36.58 26.78
N GLU A 413 7.61 36.39 27.59
CA GLU A 413 7.45 35.25 28.51
C GLU A 413 7.38 33.93 27.73
N ILE A 414 6.58 33.85 26.67
CA ILE A 414 6.55 32.66 25.78
C ILE A 414 7.91 32.43 25.12
N LYS A 415 8.62 33.48 24.71
CA LYS A 415 9.98 33.37 24.19
C LYS A 415 10.96 32.94 25.28
N THR A 416 10.82 33.43 26.51
CA THR A 416 11.71 33.08 27.64
C THR A 416 11.40 31.71 28.19
N GLU A 417 10.14 31.26 28.23
CA GLU A 417 9.80 29.86 28.54
C GLU A 417 10.37 28.92 27.48
N GLN A 418 10.21 29.22 26.20
CA GLN A 418 10.87 28.47 25.14
C GLN A 418 12.40 28.52 25.22
N ILE A 419 12.98 29.63 25.72
CA ILE A 419 14.43 29.76 25.95
C ILE A 419 14.85 29.04 27.24
N HIS A 420 13.99 28.95 28.25
CA HIS A 420 14.28 28.23 29.50
C HIS A 420 14.18 26.72 29.33
N GLU A 421 13.17 26.23 28.63
CA GLU A 421 13.14 24.83 28.15
C GLU A 421 14.33 24.53 27.22
N ARG A 422 14.73 25.50 26.40
CA ARG A 422 15.92 25.42 25.54
C ARG A 422 17.25 25.40 26.32
N LYS A 423 17.33 25.92 27.53
CA LYS A 423 18.54 25.90 28.37
C LYS A 423 18.72 24.63 29.19
N MET A 424 17.62 23.86 29.39
CA MET A 424 17.67 22.61 30.18
C MET A 424 17.95 21.36 29.33
N VAL A 425 17.82 21.43 28.00
CA VAL A 425 18.13 20.33 27.09
C VAL A 425 19.55 20.50 26.59
N ASN A 426 20.38 19.48 26.77
CA ASN A 426 21.71 19.40 26.20
C ASN A 426 21.62 19.67 24.67
N VAL A 427 22.48 20.54 24.15
CA VAL A 427 22.49 20.91 22.73
C VAL A 427 22.48 19.68 21.83
N GLN A 428 23.19 18.63 22.22
CA GLN A 428 23.24 17.37 21.48
C GLN A 428 21.90 16.60 21.47
N GLU A 429 21.14 16.62 22.57
CA GLU A 429 19.82 15.99 22.63
C GLU A 429 18.80 16.74 21.77
N ARG A 430 18.89 18.06 21.74
CA ARG A 430 18.04 18.90 20.90
C ARG A 430 18.34 18.71 19.41
N GLU A 431 19.60 18.66 19.03
CA GLU A 431 20.00 18.36 17.66
C GLU A 431 19.55 16.97 17.25
N ALA A 432 19.62 15.98 18.14
CA ALA A 432 19.13 14.63 17.94
C ALA A 432 17.60 14.59 17.76
N GLN A 433 16.85 15.37 18.55
CA GLN A 433 15.39 15.48 18.41
C GLN A 433 14.97 16.13 17.08
N ILE A 434 15.60 17.23 16.69
CA ILE A 434 15.38 17.90 15.41
C ILE A 434 15.69 16.93 14.26
N ARG A 435 16.83 16.25 14.33
CA ARG A 435 17.23 15.25 13.34
C ARG A 435 16.16 14.15 13.22
N LYS A 436 15.72 13.58 14.35
CA LYS A 436 14.72 12.52 14.38
C LYS A 436 13.38 12.94 13.77
N ILE A 437 12.89 14.15 14.09
CA ILE A 437 11.63 14.67 13.53
C ILE A 437 11.70 14.76 12.00
N TYR A 438 12.79 15.28 11.45
CA TYR A 438 12.95 15.39 10.00
C TYR A 438 13.28 14.04 9.33
N GLU A 439 13.96 13.14 10.02
CA GLU A 439 14.21 11.78 9.56
C GLU A 439 12.90 10.99 9.44
N ASP A 440 12.04 11.10 10.45
CA ASP A 440 10.71 10.45 10.46
C ASP A 440 9.77 11.06 9.41
N LEU A 441 9.86 12.38 9.18
CA LEU A 441 9.00 13.10 8.23
C LEU A 441 9.43 12.94 6.77
N LEU A 442 10.74 13.03 6.50
CA LEU A 442 11.29 13.11 5.15
C LEU A 442 12.04 11.84 4.73
N HIS A 443 12.24 10.88 5.63
CA HIS A 443 13.01 9.65 5.38
C HIS A 443 14.41 9.89 4.78
N ILE A 444 15.11 10.97 5.23
CA ILE A 444 16.38 11.43 4.66
C ILE A 444 17.47 10.36 4.72
N ASN A 445 17.39 9.45 5.69
CA ASN A 445 18.33 8.33 5.86
C ASN A 445 18.21 7.26 4.77
N ASP A 446 17.02 7.09 4.17
CA ASP A 446 16.85 6.30 2.96
C ASP A 446 16.92 7.23 1.73
N GLN A 447 18.16 7.51 1.28
CA GLN A 447 18.37 8.43 0.16
C GLN A 447 17.61 8.03 -1.11
N ALA A 448 17.41 6.75 -1.37
CA ALA A 448 16.72 6.28 -2.56
C ALA A 448 15.22 6.60 -2.46
N PHE A 449 14.63 6.36 -1.30
CA PHE A 449 13.24 6.68 -1.01
C PHE A 449 13.04 8.21 -0.99
N PHE A 450 13.89 8.94 -0.25
CA PHE A 450 13.85 10.42 -0.19
C PHE A 450 13.87 11.04 -1.58
N PHE A 451 14.83 10.66 -2.43
CA PHE A 451 14.92 11.24 -3.77
C PHE A 451 13.75 10.86 -4.66
N SER A 452 13.19 9.66 -4.51
CA SER A 452 12.01 9.23 -5.25
C SER A 452 10.77 10.04 -4.88
N GLU A 453 10.54 10.25 -3.60
CA GLU A 453 9.42 11.04 -3.10
C GLU A 453 9.59 12.53 -3.44
N MET A 454 10.78 13.07 -3.20
CA MET A 454 11.07 14.48 -3.51
C MET A 454 11.01 14.78 -5.00
N ASP A 455 11.38 13.84 -5.86
CA ASP A 455 11.26 14.04 -7.31
C ASP A 455 9.79 14.12 -7.75
N ILE A 456 8.91 13.37 -7.11
CA ILE A 456 7.46 13.47 -7.33
C ILE A 456 6.94 14.82 -6.82
N VAL A 457 7.26 15.17 -5.58
CA VAL A 457 6.79 16.42 -4.93
C VAL A 457 7.31 17.66 -5.66
N LEU A 458 8.53 17.61 -6.16
CA LEU A 458 9.22 18.72 -6.82
C LEU A 458 9.23 18.57 -8.37
N ASN A 459 8.18 17.97 -8.94
CA ASN A 459 7.93 17.92 -10.38
C ASN A 459 9.12 17.44 -11.24
N GLY A 460 9.78 16.37 -10.81
CA GLY A 460 10.91 15.80 -11.53
C GLY A 460 12.21 16.61 -11.40
N MET A 461 12.29 17.57 -10.48
CA MET A 461 13.43 18.49 -10.34
C MET A 461 14.76 17.75 -10.11
N ILE A 462 14.75 16.69 -9.31
CA ILE A 462 15.96 15.91 -9.03
C ILE A 462 16.45 15.22 -10.29
N THR A 463 15.52 14.64 -11.04
CA THR A 463 15.80 13.98 -12.32
C THR A 463 16.32 15.01 -13.34
N LYS A 464 15.68 16.18 -13.44
CA LYS A 464 16.11 17.27 -14.32
C LYS A 464 17.54 17.77 -13.97
N LEU A 465 17.84 17.97 -12.68
CA LEU A 465 19.16 18.37 -12.22
C LEU A 465 20.23 17.32 -12.50
N ARG A 466 19.94 16.04 -12.25
CA ARG A 466 20.87 14.93 -12.52
C ARG A 466 21.17 14.76 -14.01
N ASN A 467 20.18 14.98 -14.86
CA ASN A 467 20.34 14.86 -16.32
C ASN A 467 21.10 16.05 -16.90
N ARG A 468 20.92 17.25 -16.35
CA ARG A 468 21.53 18.48 -16.86
C ARG A 468 22.95 18.69 -16.33
N TYR A 469 23.24 18.26 -15.10
CA TYR A 469 24.51 18.53 -14.43
C TYR A 469 25.12 17.21 -13.91
N SER A 470 26.18 16.74 -14.58
CA SER A 470 26.90 15.55 -14.16
C SER A 470 27.69 15.79 -12.86
N GLY A 471 27.66 14.83 -11.94
CA GLY A 471 28.48 14.87 -10.73
C GLY A 471 27.90 15.68 -9.56
N ILE A 472 26.61 15.96 -9.54
CA ILE A 472 25.94 16.51 -8.35
C ILE A 472 25.93 15.45 -7.24
N LYS A 473 26.48 15.81 -6.08
CA LYS A 473 26.56 14.91 -4.93
C LYS A 473 25.20 14.76 -4.24
N PRO A 474 24.89 13.62 -3.60
CA PRO A 474 23.64 13.43 -2.87
C PRO A 474 23.34 14.53 -1.84
N LYS A 475 24.32 14.95 -1.06
CA LYS A 475 24.16 16.05 -0.08
C LYS A 475 23.80 17.39 -0.73
N GLU A 476 24.27 17.64 -1.95
CA GLU A 476 23.95 18.85 -2.72
C GLU A 476 22.49 18.83 -3.19
N LEU A 477 22.01 17.67 -3.64
CA LEU A 477 20.59 17.49 -4.00
C LEU A 477 19.67 17.58 -2.79
N ILE A 478 20.06 16.99 -1.67
CA ILE A 478 19.29 17.10 -0.42
C ILE A 478 19.18 18.58 -0.03
N TRP A 479 20.27 19.34 -0.11
CA TRP A 479 20.24 20.77 0.17
C TRP A 479 19.28 21.53 -0.74
N CYS A 480 19.26 21.25 -2.05
CA CYS A 480 18.32 21.86 -2.99
C CYS A 480 16.85 21.57 -2.61
N CYS A 481 16.56 20.33 -2.24
CA CYS A 481 15.23 19.94 -1.78
C CYS A 481 14.82 20.68 -0.50
N LEU A 482 15.67 20.66 0.52
CA LEU A 482 15.42 21.34 1.80
C LEU A 482 15.26 22.85 1.63
N TYR A 483 16.03 23.45 0.74
CA TYR A 483 15.93 24.87 0.41
C TYR A 483 14.58 25.21 -0.23
N LEU A 484 14.12 24.42 -1.19
CA LEU A 484 12.81 24.60 -1.83
C LEU A 484 11.64 24.35 -0.87
N LEU A 485 11.81 23.43 0.06
CA LEU A 485 10.86 23.16 1.15
C LEU A 485 10.87 24.25 2.24
N LYS A 486 11.74 25.26 2.11
CA LYS A 486 11.91 26.38 3.05
C LYS A 486 12.28 25.94 4.47
N ILE A 487 13.06 24.90 4.61
CA ILE A 487 13.58 24.46 5.90
C ILE A 487 14.53 25.53 6.47
N PRO A 488 14.42 25.88 7.76
CA PRO A 488 15.29 26.88 8.38
C PRO A 488 16.77 26.53 8.26
N SER A 489 17.61 27.52 8.04
CA SER A 489 19.06 27.32 7.85
C SER A 489 19.74 26.64 9.03
N HIS A 490 19.23 26.84 10.26
CA HIS A 490 19.74 26.17 11.46
C HIS A 490 19.47 24.66 11.41
N ASP A 491 18.24 24.27 11.03
CA ASP A 491 17.85 22.86 10.93
C ASP A 491 18.58 22.18 9.76
N MET A 492 18.82 22.91 8.66
CA MET A 492 19.64 22.41 7.54
C MET A 492 21.08 22.09 7.96
N LEU A 493 21.67 22.83 8.91
CA LEU A 493 22.99 22.50 9.46
C LEU A 493 23.00 21.14 10.13
N ILE A 494 21.98 20.88 10.94
CA ILE A 494 21.82 19.62 11.69
C ILE A 494 21.61 18.45 10.71
N LEU A 495 20.70 18.62 9.74
CA LEU A 495 20.34 17.57 8.78
C LEU A 495 21.47 17.22 7.80
N LEU A 496 22.30 18.21 7.43
CA LEU A 496 23.41 18.01 6.50
C LEU A 496 24.74 17.76 7.21
N ASP A 497 24.74 17.75 8.53
CA ASP A 497 25.92 17.52 9.36
C ASP A 497 27.03 18.56 9.11
N TYR A 498 26.64 19.84 9.06
CA TYR A 498 27.56 20.96 8.93
C TYR A 498 27.78 21.68 10.27
N LYS A 499 29.04 22.03 10.58
CA LYS A 499 29.43 22.67 11.85
C LYS A 499 29.15 24.16 11.91
N SER A 500 28.91 24.84 10.79
CA SER A 500 28.75 26.30 10.77
C SER A 500 27.90 26.80 9.59
N HIS A 501 27.28 27.97 9.75
CA HIS A 501 26.57 28.70 8.69
C HIS A 501 27.48 29.04 7.49
N ASN A 502 28.78 29.20 7.71
CA ASN A 502 29.72 29.40 6.62
C ASN A 502 29.83 28.18 5.70
N SER A 503 29.69 26.99 6.25
CA SER A 503 29.65 25.74 5.45
C SER A 503 28.46 25.71 4.49
N LEU A 504 27.27 26.17 4.93
CA LEU A 504 26.10 26.29 4.05
C LEU A 504 26.28 27.37 2.99
N LYS A 505 26.91 28.52 3.34
CA LYS A 505 27.21 29.57 2.36
C LYS A 505 28.19 29.08 1.31
N MET A 506 29.23 28.35 1.71
CA MET A 506 30.20 27.73 0.78
C MET A 506 29.54 26.67 -0.11
N LEU A 507 28.59 25.90 0.43
CA LEU A 507 27.82 24.93 -0.36
C LEU A 507 26.96 25.65 -1.40
N LYS A 508 26.27 26.72 -0.99
CA LYS A 508 25.47 27.56 -1.88
C LYS A 508 26.30 28.16 -3.01
N SER A 509 27.50 28.68 -2.70
CA SER A 509 28.44 29.19 -3.71
C SER A 509 28.87 28.11 -4.69
N ARG A 510 29.32 26.96 -4.18
CA ARG A 510 29.72 25.81 -5.04
C ARG A 510 28.60 25.32 -5.95
N LEU A 511 27.35 25.33 -5.47
CA LEU A 511 26.19 24.97 -6.29
C LEU A 511 25.92 26.04 -7.36
N SER A 512 26.08 27.32 -7.01
CA SER A 512 25.99 28.43 -7.99
C SER A 512 27.00 28.26 -9.10
N ASP A 513 28.27 27.98 -8.76
CA ASP A 513 29.35 27.75 -9.74
C ASP A 513 29.05 26.52 -10.60
N LYS A 514 28.55 25.42 -9.98
CA LYS A 514 28.20 24.19 -10.68
C LYS A 514 27.04 24.36 -11.65
N PHE A 515 26.10 25.26 -11.34
CA PHE A 515 24.96 25.59 -12.19
C PHE A 515 25.24 26.77 -13.13
N GLU A 516 26.50 27.22 -13.20
CA GLU A 516 26.97 28.31 -14.07
C GLU A 516 26.19 29.62 -13.85
N LEU A 517 25.93 29.95 -12.58
CA LEU A 517 25.20 31.17 -12.21
C LEU A 517 26.19 32.28 -11.82
N ASP A 518 25.98 33.49 -12.32
CA ASP A 518 26.82 34.66 -12.06
C ASP A 518 26.89 35.05 -10.58
N ASN A 519 25.89 34.68 -9.77
CA ASN A 519 25.82 35.00 -8.35
C ASN A 519 25.04 33.95 -7.57
N ALA A 520 25.54 33.60 -6.39
CA ALA A 520 24.86 32.68 -5.46
C ALA A 520 23.46 33.15 -5.00
N ALA A 521 23.14 34.45 -5.10
CA ALA A 521 21.80 34.97 -4.84
C ALA A 521 20.77 34.47 -5.85
N LEU A 522 21.18 34.17 -7.09
CA LEU A 522 20.31 33.70 -8.18
C LEU A 522 19.88 32.23 -8.02
N LEU A 523 20.60 31.46 -7.19
CA LEU A 523 20.38 30.03 -7.03
C LEU A 523 18.93 29.69 -6.64
N GLY A 524 18.33 30.49 -5.78
CA GLY A 524 16.91 30.25 -5.36
C GLY A 524 15.91 30.48 -6.49
N ASN A 525 16.14 31.43 -7.37
CA ASN A 525 15.29 31.65 -8.55
C ASN A 525 15.53 30.58 -9.60
N PHE A 526 16.76 30.20 -9.81
CA PHE A 526 17.13 29.10 -10.70
C PHE A 526 16.45 27.78 -10.33
N LEU A 527 16.53 27.36 -9.06
CA LEU A 527 15.88 26.13 -8.59
C LEU A 527 14.35 26.19 -8.72
N ARG A 528 13.75 27.36 -8.51
CA ARG A 528 12.31 27.55 -8.73
C ARG A 528 11.95 27.47 -10.21
N ASN A 529 12.78 28.00 -11.10
CA ASN A 529 12.53 27.92 -12.55
C ASN A 529 12.56 26.46 -13.03
N ILE A 530 13.54 25.66 -12.60
CA ILE A 530 13.58 24.20 -12.92
C ILE A 530 12.34 23.47 -12.44
N LEU A 531 11.76 23.88 -11.32
CA LEU A 531 10.53 23.28 -10.77
C LEU A 531 9.35 23.46 -11.72
N TYR A 532 9.29 24.57 -12.48
CA TYR A 532 8.19 24.93 -13.39
C TYR A 532 8.53 24.70 -14.88
N GLU A 533 9.74 24.20 -15.19
CA GLU A 533 10.06 23.72 -16.55
C GLU A 533 9.24 22.45 -16.83
N ASP A 534 8.56 22.35 -17.99
CA ASP A 534 7.80 21.19 -18.46
C ASP A 534 8.72 20.00 -18.84
#